data_234dc825d8655554e0a62243014f5ca5
#
_entry.id   234dc825d8655554e0a62243014f5ca5
#
_cell.length_a   1.000
_cell.length_b   1.000
_cell.length_c   1.000
_cell.angle_alpha   90.00
_cell.angle_beta   90.00
_cell.angle_gamma   90.00
#
_symmetry.space_group_name_H-M   'P 1'
#
loop_
_entity.id
_entity.type
_entity.pdbx_description
1 polymer ?
#
loop_
_entity_poly.entity_id
_entity_poly.type
_entity_poly.pdbx_seq_one_letter_code
_entity_poly.pdbx_strand_id
1 'polypeptide(L)'
;YDGFVVLHGTDTMAYSASALSFMLENLAKPVVFTGSQLPIGVPRTDGKENLISAVEIASAKDKDGHPRVPEVSIFFNSKLLRGNRCVKVSSEDFSAFTSPNCPPLAEAGISIRYNDGIIRRPTVWDEPLRISKNLDTRVSILKVHPGITPQVMKYFLCGPDIRAAIIETYGSGNAPSRQWFLDIVKEASEAGKILFNVTQCLSGTVNMDIYATGKALE
;
A
#
# COMPACT_ATOMS: atom_id res chain seq x y z
N TYR A 1 13.61 -18.21 -13.12
CA TYR A 1 14.05 -17.60 -11.86
C TYR A 1 13.10 -18.01 -10.75
N ASP A 2 13.63 -18.20 -9.53
CA ASP A 2 12.86 -18.63 -8.37
C ASP A 2 12.20 -17.45 -7.63
N GLY A 3 12.77 -16.25 -7.73
CA GLY A 3 12.28 -15.02 -7.14
C GLY A 3 12.98 -13.79 -7.70
N PHE A 4 12.57 -12.63 -7.25
CA PHE A 4 13.08 -11.35 -7.72
C PHE A 4 13.37 -10.43 -6.53
N VAL A 5 14.50 -9.75 -6.57
CA VAL A 5 14.82 -8.64 -5.65
C VAL A 5 14.91 -7.37 -6.48
N VAL A 6 14.17 -6.35 -6.08
CA VAL A 6 14.12 -5.05 -6.76
C VAL A 6 14.77 -3.99 -5.87
N LEU A 7 15.94 -3.50 -6.28
CA LEU A 7 16.58 -2.37 -5.62
C LEU A 7 15.90 -1.07 -6.04
N HIS A 8 15.43 -0.31 -5.08
CA HIS A 8 14.57 0.85 -5.33
C HIS A 8 14.87 2.00 -4.35
N GLY A 9 14.74 3.23 -4.80
CA GLY A 9 14.78 4.39 -3.91
C GLY A 9 13.60 4.38 -2.93
N THR A 10 13.83 4.86 -1.70
CA THR A 10 12.85 4.71 -0.61
C THR A 10 11.59 5.56 -0.77
N ASP A 11 11.65 6.71 -1.47
CA ASP A 11 10.56 7.70 -1.51
C ASP A 11 9.29 7.16 -2.20
N THR A 12 9.45 6.40 -3.27
CA THR A 12 8.34 5.86 -4.05
C THR A 12 8.24 4.33 -3.99
N MET A 13 9.05 3.68 -3.15
CA MET A 13 9.07 2.21 -3.05
C MET A 13 7.69 1.63 -2.68
N ALA A 14 6.99 2.23 -1.73
CA ALA A 14 5.65 1.78 -1.33
C ALA A 14 4.64 1.89 -2.48
N TYR A 15 4.72 2.95 -3.29
CA TYR A 15 3.87 3.11 -4.47
C TYR A 15 4.18 2.06 -5.54
N SER A 16 5.46 1.84 -5.85
CA SER A 16 5.89 0.85 -6.84
C SER A 16 5.51 -0.57 -6.43
N ALA A 17 5.75 -0.93 -5.17
CA ALA A 17 5.38 -2.24 -4.64
C ALA A 17 3.87 -2.44 -4.60
N SER A 18 3.11 -1.41 -4.22
CA SER A 18 1.65 -1.45 -4.24
C SER A 18 1.11 -1.64 -5.67
N ALA A 19 1.56 -0.82 -6.62
CA ALA A 19 1.14 -0.92 -8.02
C ALA A 19 1.45 -2.32 -8.58
N LEU A 20 2.67 -2.82 -8.37
CA LEU A 20 3.09 -4.12 -8.87
C LEU A 20 2.28 -5.27 -8.24
N SER A 21 1.85 -5.12 -6.98
CA SER A 21 0.96 -6.10 -6.31
C SER A 21 -0.38 -6.29 -7.03
N PHE A 22 -0.89 -5.24 -7.69
CA PHE A 22 -2.13 -5.30 -8.46
C PHE A 22 -1.89 -5.66 -9.94
N MET A 23 -0.69 -5.38 -10.46
CA MET A 23 -0.36 -5.67 -11.85
C MET A 23 -0.04 -7.15 -12.10
N LEU A 24 0.44 -7.86 -11.08
CA LEU A 24 0.85 -9.26 -11.17
C LEU A 24 -0.27 -10.19 -10.66
N GLU A 25 -1.09 -10.69 -11.56
CA GLU A 25 -2.13 -11.67 -11.25
C GLU A 25 -1.54 -13.09 -11.28
N ASN A 26 -1.97 -13.95 -10.38
CA ASN A 26 -1.47 -15.33 -10.21
C ASN A 26 0.04 -15.39 -9.93
N LEU A 27 0.53 -14.46 -9.13
CA LEU A 27 1.93 -14.43 -8.75
C LEU A 27 2.25 -15.61 -7.82
N ALA A 28 3.09 -16.54 -8.30
CA ALA A 28 3.56 -17.70 -7.55
C ALA A 28 5.04 -17.61 -7.13
N LYS A 29 5.65 -16.43 -7.27
CA LYS A 29 7.07 -16.18 -6.96
C LYS A 29 7.24 -14.95 -6.08
N PRO A 30 8.26 -14.89 -5.21
CA PRO A 30 8.57 -13.70 -4.43
C PRO A 30 9.02 -12.55 -5.34
N VAL A 31 8.53 -11.36 -5.05
CA VAL A 31 9.07 -10.09 -5.56
C VAL A 31 9.35 -9.20 -4.35
N VAL A 32 10.60 -9.08 -3.97
CA VAL A 32 11.01 -8.37 -2.76
C VAL A 32 11.66 -7.05 -3.14
N PHE A 33 10.97 -5.95 -2.87
CA PHE A 33 11.56 -4.61 -2.94
C PHE A 33 12.44 -4.37 -1.74
N THR A 34 13.57 -3.71 -1.97
CA THR A 34 14.45 -3.26 -0.90
C THR A 34 15.28 -2.06 -1.36
N GLY A 35 15.99 -1.45 -0.44
CA GLY A 35 16.84 -0.30 -0.66
C GLY A 35 17.55 0.08 0.63
N SER A 36 17.97 1.34 0.73
CA SER A 36 18.65 1.83 1.92
C SER A 36 18.35 3.31 2.16
N GLN A 37 18.42 3.72 3.43
CA GLN A 37 18.43 5.13 3.81
C GLN A 37 19.79 5.75 3.59
N LEU A 38 20.87 4.99 3.80
CA LEU A 38 22.24 5.43 3.56
C LEU A 38 22.83 4.68 2.36
N PRO A 39 23.59 5.38 1.48
CA PRO A 39 24.29 4.73 0.38
C PRO A 39 25.15 3.57 0.86
N ILE A 40 25.24 2.49 0.08
CA ILE A 40 25.91 1.25 0.48
C ILE A 40 27.40 1.43 0.77
N GLY A 41 28.04 2.49 0.24
CA GLY A 41 29.46 2.81 0.45
C GLY A 41 29.78 3.61 1.71
N VAL A 42 28.76 4.06 2.46
CA VAL A 42 29.02 4.86 3.68
C VAL A 42 29.00 4.00 4.95
N PRO A 43 29.69 4.43 6.02
CA PRO A 43 29.64 3.74 7.31
C PRO A 43 28.22 3.66 7.86
N ARG A 44 27.88 2.54 8.52
CA ARG A 44 26.57 2.26 9.11
C ARG A 44 25.40 2.19 8.09
N THR A 45 25.71 1.97 6.81
CA THR A 45 24.65 1.73 5.83
C THR A 45 23.76 0.54 6.23
N ASP A 46 22.46 0.71 6.07
CA ASP A 46 21.45 -0.35 6.18
C ASP A 46 21.37 -1.21 4.91
N GLY A 47 22.00 -0.76 3.82
CA GLY A 47 21.84 -1.36 2.50
C GLY A 47 22.34 -2.79 2.38
N LYS A 48 23.40 -3.16 3.09
CA LYS A 48 23.96 -4.53 3.03
C LYS A 48 23.02 -5.55 3.64
N GLU A 49 22.55 -5.30 4.86
CA GLU A 49 21.66 -6.20 5.58
C GLU A 49 20.30 -6.29 4.87
N ASN A 50 19.79 -5.16 4.39
CA ASN A 50 18.55 -5.13 3.63
C ASN A 50 18.66 -5.97 2.33
N LEU A 51 19.76 -5.85 1.59
CA LEU A 51 19.96 -6.61 0.35
C LEU A 51 20.12 -8.11 0.63
N ILE A 52 20.98 -8.49 1.57
CA ILE A 52 21.26 -9.89 1.87
C ILE A 52 19.99 -10.59 2.33
N SER A 53 19.26 -10.00 3.26
CA SER A 53 18.01 -10.56 3.77
C SER A 53 16.92 -10.63 2.68
N ALA A 54 16.84 -9.63 1.80
CA ALA A 54 15.89 -9.67 0.68
C ALA A 54 16.19 -10.83 -0.28
N VAL A 55 17.47 -11.11 -0.58
CA VAL A 55 17.89 -12.25 -1.41
C VAL A 55 17.59 -13.57 -0.71
N GLU A 56 17.88 -13.69 0.58
CA GLU A 56 17.56 -14.87 1.38
C GLU A 56 16.06 -15.18 1.36
N ILE A 57 15.21 -14.16 1.59
CA ILE A 57 13.76 -14.29 1.54
C ILE A 57 13.27 -14.66 0.14
N ALA A 58 13.81 -14.03 -0.90
CA ALA A 58 13.41 -14.31 -2.28
C ALA A 58 13.79 -15.71 -2.75
N SER A 59 14.80 -16.34 -2.14
CA SER A 59 15.23 -17.72 -2.44
C SER A 59 14.61 -18.77 -1.53
N ALA A 60 13.99 -18.36 -0.41
CA ALA A 60 13.46 -19.27 0.59
C ALA A 60 12.29 -20.13 0.07
N LYS A 61 12.35 -21.41 0.39
CA LYS A 61 11.31 -22.39 0.04
C LYS A 61 10.69 -22.98 1.30
N ASP A 62 9.45 -23.42 1.18
CA ASP A 62 8.79 -24.22 2.20
C ASP A 62 9.20 -25.70 2.11
N LYS A 63 8.61 -26.53 2.98
CA LYS A 63 8.88 -27.99 3.01
C LYS A 63 8.46 -28.72 1.74
N ASP A 64 7.56 -28.16 0.96
CA ASP A 64 7.03 -28.73 -0.28
C ASP A 64 7.80 -28.22 -1.51
N GLY A 65 8.83 -27.39 -1.30
CA GLY A 65 9.68 -26.81 -2.33
C GLY A 65 9.11 -25.58 -3.01
N HIS A 66 7.96 -25.08 -2.56
CA HIS A 66 7.38 -23.84 -3.08
C HIS A 66 8.01 -22.60 -2.46
N PRO A 67 7.97 -21.45 -3.17
CA PRO A 67 8.43 -20.18 -2.62
C PRO A 67 7.74 -19.84 -1.30
N ARG A 68 8.54 -19.43 -0.31
CA ARG A 68 8.04 -19.18 1.04
C ARG A 68 7.05 -18.01 1.10
N VAL A 69 7.32 -16.93 0.34
CA VAL A 69 6.48 -15.73 0.29
C VAL A 69 6.20 -15.33 -1.17
N PRO A 70 5.24 -15.97 -1.85
CA PRO A 70 4.91 -15.69 -3.25
C PRO A 70 4.06 -14.43 -3.39
N GLU A 71 4.55 -13.32 -2.85
CA GLU A 71 3.89 -12.02 -2.86
C GLU A 71 4.86 -10.91 -3.29
N VAL A 72 4.32 -9.78 -3.72
CA VAL A 72 5.09 -8.53 -3.77
C VAL A 72 5.20 -7.98 -2.35
N SER A 73 6.42 -7.74 -1.91
CA SER A 73 6.73 -7.33 -0.54
C SER A 73 7.84 -6.28 -0.51
N ILE A 74 7.97 -5.59 0.62
CA ILE A 74 9.10 -4.69 0.92
C ILE A 74 9.83 -5.28 2.11
N PHE A 75 11.13 -5.52 1.97
CA PHE A 75 12.00 -5.82 3.09
C PHE A 75 12.78 -4.57 3.47
N PHE A 76 12.62 -4.14 4.72
CA PHE A 76 13.34 -2.98 5.24
C PHE A 76 13.47 -3.06 6.76
N ASN A 77 14.65 -2.74 7.30
CA ASN A 77 14.89 -2.72 8.74
C ASN A 77 14.36 -3.97 9.46
N SER A 78 14.83 -5.14 9.03
CA SER A 78 14.49 -6.46 9.60
C SER A 78 13.03 -6.89 9.46
N LYS A 79 12.19 -6.20 8.69
CA LYS A 79 10.78 -6.55 8.50
C LYS A 79 10.44 -6.75 7.04
N LEU A 80 9.72 -7.83 6.75
CA LEU A 80 9.11 -8.05 5.45
C LEU A 80 7.64 -7.61 5.50
N LEU A 81 7.31 -6.56 4.80
CA LEU A 81 5.98 -5.97 4.76
C LEU A 81 5.29 -6.31 3.43
N ARG A 82 3.97 -6.53 3.45
CA ARG A 82 3.20 -6.73 2.21
C ARG A 82 3.22 -5.46 1.36
N GLY A 83 3.54 -5.57 0.07
CA GLY A 83 3.81 -4.45 -0.81
C GLY A 83 2.69 -3.42 -0.92
N ASN A 84 1.44 -3.86 -0.90
CA ASN A 84 0.27 -2.96 -0.96
C ASN A 84 -0.33 -2.61 0.41
N ARG A 85 0.40 -2.85 1.51
CA ARG A 85 -0.08 -2.57 2.88
C ARG A 85 0.92 -1.73 3.68
N CYS A 86 1.94 -1.19 3.06
CA CYS A 86 2.98 -0.43 3.72
C CYS A 86 3.04 1.03 3.24
N VAL A 87 3.59 1.87 4.09
CA VAL A 87 3.79 3.29 3.85
C VAL A 87 5.14 3.73 4.40
N LYS A 88 5.79 4.70 3.73
CA LYS A 88 6.99 5.35 4.26
C LYS A 88 6.57 6.39 5.30
N VAL A 89 7.09 6.25 6.51
CA VAL A 89 6.73 7.10 7.67
C VAL A 89 7.89 7.98 8.16
N SER A 90 9.10 7.68 7.75
CA SER A 90 10.27 8.50 8.09
C SER A 90 11.19 8.72 6.90
N SER A 91 11.73 9.92 6.79
CA SER A 91 12.78 10.27 5.84
C SER A 91 14.20 10.13 6.42
N GLU A 92 14.33 9.93 7.72
CA GLU A 92 15.62 9.98 8.45
C GLU A 92 15.94 8.67 9.17
N ASP A 93 14.94 7.94 9.67
CA ASP A 93 15.15 6.71 10.42
C ASP A 93 15.36 5.51 9.50
N PHE A 94 16.14 4.54 9.97
CA PHE A 94 16.22 3.23 9.30
C PHE A 94 14.89 2.47 9.34
N SER A 95 14.04 2.71 10.36
CA SER A 95 12.67 2.21 10.40
C SER A 95 11.73 3.06 9.52
N ALA A 96 12.09 3.21 8.25
CA ALA A 96 11.44 4.12 7.32
C ALA A 96 10.03 3.68 6.87
N PHE A 97 9.73 2.38 6.95
CA PHE A 97 8.45 1.81 6.49
C PHE A 97 7.67 1.16 7.62
N THR A 98 6.35 1.26 7.55
CA THR A 98 5.42 0.58 8.46
C THR A 98 4.23 0.01 7.69
N SER A 99 3.54 -0.94 8.32
CA SER A 99 2.29 -1.55 7.82
C SER A 99 1.27 -1.56 8.97
N PRO A 100 0.57 -0.44 9.21
CA PRO A 100 -0.21 -0.24 10.45
C PRO A 100 -1.35 -1.24 10.66
N ASN A 101 -2.00 -1.68 9.57
CA ASN A 101 -3.17 -2.56 9.60
C ASN A 101 -2.87 -3.99 9.13
N CYS A 102 -1.59 -4.35 8.94
CA CYS A 102 -1.20 -5.68 8.52
C CYS A 102 0.13 -6.05 9.18
N PRO A 103 0.20 -7.11 9.97
CA PRO A 103 1.47 -7.55 10.57
C PRO A 103 2.53 -7.83 9.50
N PRO A 104 3.82 -7.81 9.86
CA PRO A 104 4.89 -8.23 8.96
C PRO A 104 4.69 -9.67 8.49
N LEU A 105 4.99 -9.93 7.21
CA LEU A 105 5.00 -11.29 6.63
C LEU A 105 6.16 -12.12 7.18
N ALA A 106 7.27 -11.46 7.52
CA ALA A 106 8.39 -12.06 8.21
C ALA A 106 9.19 -11.02 8.99
N GLU A 107 9.95 -11.50 9.97
CA GLU A 107 10.91 -10.70 10.74
C GLU A 107 12.28 -11.38 10.74
N ALA A 108 13.32 -10.65 10.36
CA ALA A 108 14.69 -11.10 10.37
C ALA A 108 15.33 -10.82 11.74
N GLY A 109 15.87 -11.85 12.37
CA GLY A 109 16.67 -11.79 13.58
C GLY A 109 17.88 -12.71 13.39
N ILE A 110 18.18 -13.57 14.37
CA ILE A 110 19.17 -14.65 14.20
C ILE A 110 18.72 -15.62 13.09
N SER A 111 17.42 -15.78 12.94
CA SER A 111 16.79 -16.48 11.83
C SER A 111 15.57 -15.68 11.34
N ILE A 112 15.16 -15.94 10.11
CA ILE A 112 13.94 -15.30 9.56
C ILE A 112 12.72 -16.08 10.03
N ARG A 113 11.84 -15.39 10.77
CA ARG A 113 10.57 -15.94 11.25
C ARG A 113 9.45 -15.50 10.34
N TYR A 114 8.80 -16.45 9.68
CA TYR A 114 7.70 -16.21 8.76
C TYR A 114 6.34 -16.27 9.48
N ASN A 115 5.44 -15.36 9.14
CA ASN A 115 4.06 -15.35 9.63
C ASN A 115 3.16 -16.11 8.65
N ASP A 116 3.21 -17.42 8.70
CA ASP A 116 2.52 -18.31 7.76
C ASP A 116 1.00 -18.13 7.74
N GLY A 117 0.41 -17.63 8.84
CA GLY A 117 -1.03 -17.43 8.95
C GLY A 117 -1.57 -16.28 8.08
N ILE A 118 -0.69 -15.38 7.61
CA ILE A 118 -1.11 -14.24 6.79
C ILE A 118 -0.48 -14.21 5.40
N ILE A 119 0.58 -14.98 5.17
CA ILE A 119 1.20 -15.08 3.84
C ILE A 119 0.19 -15.66 2.86
N ARG A 120 -0.07 -14.94 1.77
CA ARG A 120 -0.93 -15.42 0.69
C ARG A 120 -0.19 -16.44 -0.15
N ARG A 121 -0.84 -17.55 -0.41
CA ARG A 121 -0.35 -18.60 -1.31
C ARG A 121 -1.32 -18.75 -2.47
N PRO A 122 -0.83 -19.01 -3.68
CA PRO A 122 -1.71 -19.30 -4.81
C PRO A 122 -2.46 -20.62 -4.54
N THR A 123 -3.69 -20.70 -5.00
CA THR A 123 -4.47 -21.95 -4.95
C THR A 123 -3.91 -22.99 -5.91
N VAL A 124 -3.39 -22.53 -7.04
CA VAL A 124 -2.75 -23.34 -8.08
C VAL A 124 -1.37 -22.74 -8.38
N TRP A 125 -0.31 -23.50 -8.17
CA TRP A 125 1.06 -23.02 -8.32
C TRP A 125 1.51 -22.85 -9.77
N ASP A 126 0.97 -23.64 -10.69
CA ASP A 126 1.33 -23.64 -12.11
C ASP A 126 0.39 -22.76 -12.95
N GLU A 127 -0.46 -21.95 -12.32
CA GLU A 127 -1.30 -21.02 -13.03
C GLU A 127 -0.45 -19.94 -13.72
N PRO A 128 -0.65 -19.67 -15.03
CA PRO A 128 0.17 -18.71 -15.74
C PRO A 128 0.07 -17.29 -15.14
N LEU A 129 1.23 -16.67 -14.93
CA LEU A 129 1.30 -15.27 -14.54
C LEU A 129 0.63 -14.39 -15.59
N ARG A 130 -0.30 -13.55 -15.21
CA ARG A 130 -0.88 -12.49 -16.05
C ARG A 130 -0.40 -11.13 -15.57
N ILE A 131 -0.14 -10.23 -16.50
CA ILE A 131 0.37 -8.89 -16.20
C ILE A 131 -0.61 -7.85 -16.74
N SER A 132 -1.30 -7.16 -15.81
CA SER A 132 -2.14 -6.01 -16.11
C SER A 132 -1.28 -4.75 -16.15
N LYS A 133 -1.00 -4.23 -17.34
CA LYS A 133 -0.11 -3.07 -17.54
C LYS A 133 -0.82 -1.72 -17.49
N ASN A 134 -2.14 -1.73 -17.62
CA ASN A 134 -2.92 -0.50 -17.75
C ASN A 134 -3.33 0.01 -16.38
N LEU A 135 -2.72 1.11 -15.96
CA LEU A 135 -3.11 1.87 -14.77
C LEU A 135 -3.79 3.16 -15.21
N ASP A 136 -4.98 3.43 -14.68
CA ASP A 136 -5.65 4.72 -14.90
C ASP A 136 -5.11 5.74 -13.90
N THR A 137 -4.46 6.78 -14.38
CA THR A 137 -3.85 7.82 -13.56
C THR A 137 -4.79 8.99 -13.26
N ARG A 138 -6.05 8.96 -13.75
CA ARG A 138 -7.06 9.99 -13.52
C ARG A 138 -7.69 9.88 -12.15
N VAL A 139 -6.85 9.78 -11.12
CA VAL A 139 -7.22 9.64 -9.72
C VAL A 139 -6.77 10.87 -8.95
N SER A 140 -7.69 11.50 -8.22
CA SER A 140 -7.37 12.57 -7.27
C SER A 140 -7.35 12.07 -5.84
N ILE A 141 -6.62 12.78 -4.97
CA ILE A 141 -6.60 12.53 -3.52
C ILE A 141 -7.02 13.82 -2.84
N LEU A 142 -8.14 13.78 -2.12
CA LEU A 142 -8.68 14.90 -1.37
C LEU A 142 -8.54 14.64 0.12
N LYS A 143 -7.63 15.34 0.78
CA LYS A 143 -7.55 15.34 2.24
C LYS A 143 -8.52 16.38 2.80
N VAL A 144 -9.55 15.91 3.49
CA VAL A 144 -10.56 16.77 4.11
C VAL A 144 -9.94 17.48 5.33
N HIS A 145 -10.19 18.79 5.45
CA HIS A 145 -9.76 19.59 6.60
C HIS A 145 -10.83 20.62 6.97
N PRO A 146 -10.85 21.17 8.20
CA PRO A 146 -11.93 22.05 8.66
C PRO A 146 -12.16 23.31 7.81
N GLY A 147 -11.13 23.81 7.13
CA GLY A 147 -11.19 24.98 6.27
C GLY A 147 -11.41 24.68 4.78
N ILE A 148 -11.77 23.45 4.42
CA ILE A 148 -12.02 23.07 3.02
C ILE A 148 -13.22 23.85 2.47
N THR A 149 -13.11 24.28 1.22
CA THR A 149 -14.18 25.05 0.54
C THR A 149 -14.89 24.19 -0.54
N PRO A 150 -16.14 24.54 -0.89
CA PRO A 150 -16.85 23.86 -1.99
C PRO A 150 -16.06 23.87 -3.30
N GLN A 151 -15.38 24.97 -3.61
CA GLN A 151 -14.61 25.12 -4.85
C GLN A 151 -13.45 24.13 -4.92
N VAL A 152 -12.68 24.00 -3.83
CA VAL A 152 -11.57 23.01 -3.73
C VAL A 152 -12.11 21.61 -3.89
N MET A 153 -13.19 21.28 -3.18
CA MET A 153 -13.78 19.95 -3.25
C MET A 153 -14.28 19.60 -4.65
N LYS A 154 -14.99 20.53 -5.31
CA LYS A 154 -15.43 20.34 -6.70
C LYS A 154 -14.27 20.12 -7.66
N TYR A 155 -13.17 20.85 -7.50
CA TYR A 155 -11.97 20.66 -8.32
C TYR A 155 -11.44 19.22 -8.24
N PHE A 156 -11.35 18.66 -7.02
CA PHE A 156 -10.83 17.30 -6.80
C PHE A 156 -11.81 16.19 -7.17
N LEU A 157 -13.11 16.39 -7.00
CA LEU A 157 -14.10 15.34 -7.21
C LEU A 157 -14.78 15.40 -8.58
N CYS A 158 -15.09 16.60 -9.06
CA CYS A 158 -15.93 16.81 -10.25
C CYS A 158 -15.12 17.21 -11.50
N GLY A 159 -13.80 17.37 -11.38
CA GLY A 159 -12.95 17.75 -12.51
C GLY A 159 -13.17 16.85 -13.73
N PRO A 160 -13.14 17.39 -14.98
CA PRO A 160 -13.43 16.62 -16.20
C PRO A 160 -12.46 15.48 -16.43
N ASP A 161 -11.20 15.63 -16.01
CA ASP A 161 -10.14 14.63 -16.14
C ASP A 161 -10.05 13.67 -14.96
N ILE A 162 -10.90 13.83 -13.94
CA ILE A 162 -10.95 12.94 -12.77
C ILE A 162 -11.94 11.81 -13.05
N ARG A 163 -11.50 10.58 -12.87
CA ARG A 163 -12.32 9.37 -12.97
C ARG A 163 -12.61 8.74 -11.61
N ALA A 164 -11.64 8.83 -10.71
CA ALA A 164 -11.78 8.35 -9.34
C ALA A 164 -11.22 9.36 -8.34
N ALA A 165 -11.74 9.37 -7.13
CA ALA A 165 -11.23 10.18 -6.05
C ALA A 165 -11.10 9.36 -4.76
N ILE A 166 -9.98 9.53 -4.08
CA ILE A 166 -9.77 9.06 -2.71
C ILE A 166 -10.07 10.24 -1.79
N ILE A 167 -11.04 10.08 -0.92
CA ILE A 167 -11.43 11.10 0.07
C ILE A 167 -10.89 10.66 1.42
N GLU A 168 -9.84 11.34 1.88
CA GLU A 168 -9.27 11.12 3.21
C GLU A 168 -10.08 11.87 4.25
N THR A 169 -10.97 11.18 4.95
CA THR A 169 -11.87 11.73 5.96
C THR A 169 -11.32 11.60 7.38
N TYR A 170 -11.98 12.23 8.35
CA TYR A 170 -11.55 12.23 9.75
C TYR A 170 -11.80 10.89 10.43
N GLY A 171 -10.89 10.50 11.31
CA GLY A 171 -11.08 9.34 12.20
C GLY A 171 -11.62 8.11 11.49
N SER A 172 -12.76 7.62 11.89
CA SER A 172 -13.40 6.42 11.34
C SER A 172 -14.30 6.68 10.10
N GLY A 173 -14.06 7.74 9.35
CA GLY A 173 -14.82 8.04 8.14
C GLY A 173 -15.74 9.26 8.27
N ASN A 174 -15.53 10.10 9.31
CA ASN A 174 -16.34 11.29 9.55
C ASN A 174 -15.94 12.44 8.61
N ALA A 175 -16.90 13.30 8.27
CA ALA A 175 -16.71 14.41 7.34
C ALA A 175 -17.49 15.65 7.80
N PRO A 176 -17.29 16.85 7.19
CA PRO A 176 -18.10 18.02 7.49
C PRO A 176 -19.60 17.75 7.29
N SER A 177 -20.42 18.12 8.29
CA SER A 177 -21.90 17.98 8.24
C SER A 177 -22.60 19.04 7.39
N ARG A 178 -21.87 19.76 6.57
CA ARG A 178 -22.39 20.82 5.69
C ARG A 178 -23.12 20.21 4.49
N GLN A 179 -24.33 20.69 4.19
CA GLN A 179 -25.13 20.18 3.06
C GLN A 179 -24.36 20.21 1.74
N TRP A 180 -23.65 21.31 1.46
CA TRP A 180 -22.86 21.43 0.23
C TRP A 180 -21.81 20.33 0.06
N PHE A 181 -21.29 19.75 1.18
CA PHE A 181 -20.31 18.66 1.12
C PHE A 181 -20.95 17.38 0.54
N LEU A 182 -22.12 17.03 1.07
CA LEU A 182 -22.90 15.89 0.60
C LEU A 182 -23.38 16.08 -0.85
N ASP A 183 -23.83 17.30 -1.19
CA ASP A 183 -24.28 17.62 -2.55
C ASP A 183 -23.16 17.41 -3.58
N ILE A 184 -21.92 17.81 -3.26
CA ILE A 184 -20.78 17.62 -4.18
C ILE A 184 -20.38 16.14 -4.30
N VAL A 185 -20.41 15.35 -3.20
CA VAL A 185 -20.16 13.92 -3.25
C VAL A 185 -21.21 13.25 -4.13
N LYS A 186 -22.46 13.59 -3.94
CA LYS A 186 -23.59 13.09 -4.74
C LYS A 186 -23.42 13.48 -6.23
N GLU A 187 -23.14 14.75 -6.54
CA GLU A 187 -22.86 15.24 -7.91
C GLU A 187 -21.77 14.41 -8.59
N ALA A 188 -20.65 14.13 -7.89
CA ALA A 188 -19.57 13.34 -8.43
C ALA A 188 -19.96 11.86 -8.65
N SER A 189 -20.68 11.26 -7.71
CA SER A 189 -21.18 9.88 -7.81
C SER A 189 -22.17 9.73 -8.96
N GLU A 190 -23.14 10.63 -9.10
CA GLU A 190 -24.12 10.64 -10.19
C GLU A 190 -23.46 10.86 -11.56
N ALA A 191 -22.34 11.58 -11.60
CA ALA A 191 -21.51 11.72 -12.81
C ALA A 191 -20.67 10.46 -13.12
N GLY A 192 -20.84 9.37 -12.36
CA GLY A 192 -20.15 8.10 -12.58
C GLY A 192 -18.70 8.07 -12.10
N LYS A 193 -18.30 8.99 -11.22
CA LYS A 193 -16.97 8.97 -10.59
C LYS A 193 -16.90 7.86 -9.54
N ILE A 194 -15.76 7.19 -9.45
CA ILE A 194 -15.51 6.18 -8.41
C ILE A 194 -14.96 6.89 -7.18
N LEU A 195 -15.65 6.81 -6.05
CA LEU A 195 -15.26 7.48 -4.82
C LEU A 195 -14.87 6.46 -3.76
N PHE A 196 -13.70 6.65 -3.15
CA PHE A 196 -13.22 5.84 -2.03
C PHE A 196 -13.11 6.70 -0.78
N ASN A 197 -13.83 6.34 0.27
CA ASN A 197 -13.67 6.95 1.58
C ASN A 197 -12.60 6.18 2.37
N VAL A 198 -11.53 6.86 2.76
CA VAL A 198 -10.45 6.31 3.58
C VAL A 198 -10.18 7.21 4.78
N THR A 199 -9.62 6.66 5.84
CA THR A 199 -9.24 7.46 7.01
C THR A 199 -7.92 8.19 6.79
N GLN A 200 -7.79 9.40 7.34
CA GLN A 200 -6.51 10.11 7.46
C GLN A 200 -5.56 9.48 8.49
N CYS A 201 -6.08 8.61 9.36
CA CYS A 201 -5.27 7.93 10.34
C CYS A 201 -4.46 6.82 9.69
N LEU A 202 -3.20 6.66 10.09
CA LEU A 202 -2.34 5.60 9.58
C LEU A 202 -2.83 4.20 9.96
N SER A 203 -3.54 4.07 11.07
CA SER A 203 -4.13 2.81 11.54
C SER A 203 -5.62 2.96 11.81
N GLY A 204 -6.34 1.84 11.79
CA GLY A 204 -7.78 1.78 11.93
C GLY A 204 -8.48 1.61 10.58
N THR A 205 -9.81 1.63 10.60
CA THR A 205 -10.68 1.44 9.44
C THR A 205 -11.76 2.50 9.39
N VAL A 206 -12.29 2.76 8.21
CA VAL A 206 -13.53 3.52 8.04
C VAL A 206 -14.69 2.63 8.47
N ASN A 207 -15.57 3.20 9.31
CA ASN A 207 -16.86 2.63 9.66
C ASN A 207 -17.89 3.77 9.65
N MET A 208 -18.62 3.89 8.56
CA MET A 208 -19.55 4.99 8.33
C MET A 208 -20.80 4.91 9.21
N ASP A 209 -21.11 3.75 9.79
CA ASP A 209 -22.25 3.57 10.70
C ASP A 209 -22.12 4.29 12.04
N ILE A 210 -20.90 4.63 12.46
CA ILE A 210 -20.66 5.21 13.79
C ILE A 210 -21.20 6.64 13.91
N TYR A 211 -21.16 7.42 12.83
CA TYR A 211 -21.54 8.84 12.84
C TYR A 211 -22.60 9.14 11.78
N ALA A 212 -23.52 10.05 12.10
CA ALA A 212 -24.58 10.48 11.19
C ALA A 212 -24.05 11.05 9.86
N THR A 213 -22.89 11.74 9.90
CA THR A 213 -22.23 12.25 8.70
C THR A 213 -21.55 11.16 7.87
N GLY A 214 -21.09 10.08 8.50
CA GLY A 214 -20.61 8.89 7.79
C GLY A 214 -21.74 8.20 7.02
N LYS A 215 -22.87 7.97 7.66
CA LYS A 215 -24.08 7.37 7.04
C LYS A 215 -24.60 8.15 5.83
N ALA A 216 -24.43 9.45 5.82
CA ALA A 216 -24.87 10.29 4.71
C ALA A 216 -23.93 10.21 3.49
N LEU A 217 -22.78 9.52 3.61
CA LEU A 217 -21.83 9.28 2.53
C LEU A 217 -21.96 7.89 1.89
N GLU A 218 -22.75 7.00 2.47
CA GLU A 218 -23.15 5.72 1.87
C GLU A 218 -24.10 5.94 0.69
#